data_d7ebad15608baac4bba21e0aab6874aa
#
_entry.id   d7ebad15608baac4bba21e0aab6874aa
#
_cell.length_a   1.000
_cell.length_b   1.000
_cell.length_c   1.000
_cell.angle_alpha   90.00
_cell.angle_beta   90.00
_cell.angle_gamma   90.00
#
_symmetry.space_group_name_H-M   'P 1'
#
loop_
_entity.id
_entity.type
_entity.pdbx_description
1 polymer ?
#
loop_
_entity_poly.entity_id
_entity_poly.type
_entity_poly.pdbx_seq_one_letter_code
_entity_poly.pdbx_strand_id
1 'polypeptide(L)'
;MSIHNFPDVSVNDANSGVPVLTPNTDPVNIPTKIYDLVISLGTDYHRFDRLLRWVNAYLKENPHLSCLVQHGHTAPIERGENVRLMPAGDLMGYYATASVVVVQGGPGSIQDARRTGAIPLVVPRRAEFDEVVDNHQVPFADLMEKRGHAVVVNSRAELFDKLNLALANPSLFRSAEPYVAAPEVSAEQLSEALHDLLTGHSHRTEGYVTRFKNAARAHFLGKREMARISSLTPNA
;
A
#
# COMPACT_ATOMS: atom_id res chain seq x y z
N MET A 1 9.16 3.89 39.20
CA MET A 1 8.87 4.76 38.04
C MET A 1 10.11 4.77 37.16
N SER A 2 10.15 3.91 36.15
CA SER A 2 11.31 3.80 35.23
C SER A 2 11.01 4.61 33.99
N ILE A 3 11.85 5.59 33.74
CA ILE A 3 11.79 6.45 32.56
C ILE A 3 12.44 5.66 31.40
N HIS A 4 11.67 5.39 30.34
CA HIS A 4 12.21 4.75 29.13
C HIS A 4 13.11 5.74 28.41
N ASN A 5 14.38 5.37 28.28
CA ASN A 5 15.36 6.06 27.44
C ASN A 5 14.98 5.89 25.97
N PHE A 6 14.75 7.00 25.27
CA PHE A 6 14.78 7.05 23.82
C PHE A 6 16.25 7.01 23.36
N PRO A 7 16.58 6.32 22.26
CA PRO A 7 17.93 6.31 21.73
C PRO A 7 18.36 7.72 21.28
N ASP A 8 19.60 8.08 21.63
CA ASP A 8 20.26 9.34 21.28
C ASP A 8 20.32 9.50 19.74
N VAL A 9 19.72 10.56 19.24
CA VAL A 9 19.87 10.98 17.85
C VAL A 9 21.10 11.88 17.78
N SER A 10 22.20 11.36 17.25
CA SER A 10 23.40 12.13 17.00
C SER A 10 23.14 13.19 15.92
N VAL A 11 23.05 14.44 16.32
CA VAL A 11 22.96 15.59 15.43
C VAL A 11 24.38 15.99 15.02
N ASN A 12 24.76 15.73 13.80
CA ASN A 12 25.95 16.30 13.19
C ASN A 12 25.51 17.06 11.93
N ASP A 13 25.15 18.33 12.08
CA ASP A 13 25.57 19.37 11.16
C ASP A 13 25.20 20.77 11.67
N ALA A 14 26.19 21.64 11.66
CA ALA A 14 26.18 22.92 12.35
C ALA A 14 25.57 24.07 11.52
N ASN A 15 24.65 23.84 10.57
CA ASN A 15 24.14 24.97 9.76
C ASN A 15 22.68 24.90 9.27
N SER A 16 21.86 23.96 9.69
CA SER A 16 20.41 24.06 9.52
C SER A 16 19.73 23.29 10.65
N GLY A 17 19.03 23.98 11.51
CA GLY A 17 18.34 23.37 12.70
C GLY A 17 17.12 22.50 12.35
N VAL A 18 17.10 21.87 11.18
CA VAL A 18 16.05 20.94 10.75
C VAL A 18 16.69 19.55 10.61
N PRO A 19 16.21 18.54 11.34
CA PRO A 19 16.68 17.17 11.15
C PRO A 19 16.35 16.72 9.72
N VAL A 20 17.38 16.40 8.94
CA VAL A 20 17.21 15.77 7.63
C VAL A 20 16.71 14.35 7.89
N LEU A 21 15.42 14.11 7.69
CA LEU A 21 14.85 12.76 7.66
C LEU A 21 15.39 12.07 6.40
N THR A 22 16.42 11.25 6.56
CA THR A 22 16.85 10.36 5.48
C THR A 22 15.69 9.43 5.13
N PRO A 23 15.35 9.26 3.84
CA PRO A 23 14.36 8.27 3.44
C PRO A 23 14.74 6.91 4.01
N ASN A 24 13.78 6.20 4.59
CA ASN A 24 14.01 4.82 5.02
C ASN A 24 14.37 3.99 3.79
N THR A 25 15.66 3.80 3.55
CA THR A 25 16.23 3.03 2.45
C THR A 25 16.63 1.65 2.93
N ASP A 26 15.75 0.99 3.69
CA ASP A 26 16.01 -0.42 4.02
C ASP A 26 16.23 -1.17 2.70
N PRO A 27 17.34 -1.90 2.56
CA PRO A 27 17.64 -2.63 1.35
C PRO A 27 16.54 -3.66 1.09
N VAL A 28 16.07 -3.74 -0.16
CA VAL A 28 15.13 -4.77 -0.57
C VAL A 28 15.87 -6.09 -0.68
N ASN A 29 15.54 -7.05 0.17
CA ASN A 29 16.15 -8.36 0.21
C ASN A 29 15.39 -9.31 -0.73
N ILE A 30 15.94 -9.57 -1.91
CA ILE A 30 15.31 -10.47 -2.89
C ILE A 30 15.34 -11.91 -2.35
N PRO A 31 14.18 -12.55 -2.15
CA PRO A 31 14.11 -13.89 -1.62
C PRO A 31 14.48 -14.94 -2.66
N THR A 32 14.97 -16.09 -2.21
CA THR A 32 15.22 -17.26 -3.08
C THR A 32 13.92 -17.99 -3.45
N LYS A 33 12.90 -17.92 -2.60
CA LYS A 33 11.59 -18.54 -2.82
C LYS A 33 10.59 -17.49 -3.34
N ILE A 34 9.98 -17.79 -4.48
CA ILE A 34 8.98 -16.93 -5.12
C ILE A 34 7.59 -17.52 -4.87
N TYR A 35 6.60 -16.67 -4.68
CA TYR A 35 5.20 -17.05 -4.48
C TYR A 35 4.30 -16.44 -5.55
N ASP A 36 3.23 -17.17 -5.90
CA ASP A 36 2.19 -16.62 -6.76
C ASP A 36 1.47 -15.48 -6.06
N LEU A 37 1.14 -15.66 -4.79
CA LEU A 37 0.43 -14.70 -3.95
C LEU A 37 1.27 -14.31 -2.72
N VAL A 38 1.38 -13.02 -2.45
CA VAL A 38 1.90 -12.49 -1.19
C VAL A 38 0.83 -11.61 -0.54
N ILE A 39 0.42 -12.00 0.66
CA ILE A 39 -0.63 -11.34 1.44
C ILE A 39 -0.02 -10.69 2.67
N SER A 40 -0.26 -9.40 2.91
CA SER A 40 0.17 -8.74 4.14
C SER A 40 -0.98 -8.02 4.83
N LEU A 41 -1.19 -8.36 6.10
CA LEU A 41 -2.19 -7.72 6.96
C LEU A 41 -1.63 -6.52 7.74
N GLY A 42 -0.33 -6.19 7.54
CA GLY A 42 0.35 -5.14 8.29
C GLY A 42 0.64 -5.54 9.74
N THR A 43 0.88 -4.52 10.57
CA THR A 43 1.31 -4.68 11.97
C THR A 43 0.22 -4.32 12.98
N ASP A 44 -0.98 -3.92 12.53
CA ASP A 44 -2.11 -3.59 13.39
C ASP A 44 -2.50 -4.78 14.28
N TYR A 45 -2.86 -4.51 15.54
CA TYR A 45 -3.22 -5.54 16.51
C TYR A 45 -4.65 -6.09 16.32
N HIS A 46 -5.52 -5.39 15.59
CA HIS A 46 -6.85 -5.88 15.27
C HIS A 46 -6.76 -7.06 14.29
N ARG A 47 -7.61 -8.02 14.51
CA ARG A 47 -7.70 -9.19 13.62
C ARG A 47 -8.33 -8.80 12.29
N PHE A 48 -7.88 -9.45 11.22
CA PHE A 48 -8.43 -9.25 9.88
C PHE A 48 -8.90 -10.59 9.29
N ASP A 49 -9.73 -11.30 10.05
CA ASP A 49 -10.21 -12.65 9.72
C ASP A 49 -11.00 -12.68 8.41
N ARG A 50 -11.69 -11.60 8.06
CA ARG A 50 -12.47 -11.48 6.83
C ARG A 50 -11.59 -11.74 5.60
N LEU A 51 -10.48 -11.03 5.49
CA LEU A 51 -9.56 -11.21 4.35
C LEU A 51 -8.98 -12.62 4.32
N LEU A 52 -8.51 -13.14 5.45
CA LEU A 52 -7.91 -14.48 5.46
C LEU A 52 -8.93 -15.60 5.20
N ARG A 53 -10.20 -15.44 5.59
CA ARG A 53 -11.26 -16.37 5.18
C ARG A 53 -11.47 -16.37 3.66
N TRP A 54 -11.42 -15.20 3.00
CA TRP A 54 -11.53 -15.10 1.55
C TRP A 54 -10.33 -15.74 0.85
N VAL A 55 -9.11 -15.42 1.30
CA VAL A 55 -7.86 -15.99 0.75
C VAL A 55 -7.85 -17.51 0.91
N ASN A 56 -8.18 -18.02 2.10
CA ASN A 56 -8.21 -19.45 2.35
C ASN A 56 -9.24 -20.20 1.46
N ALA A 57 -10.41 -19.57 1.23
CA ALA A 57 -11.41 -20.11 0.32
C ALA A 57 -10.89 -20.14 -1.13
N TYR A 58 -10.22 -19.07 -1.58
CA TYR A 58 -9.63 -19.00 -2.92
C TYR A 58 -8.55 -20.07 -3.13
N LEU A 59 -7.67 -20.27 -2.15
CA LEU A 59 -6.62 -21.30 -2.21
C LEU A 59 -7.17 -22.73 -2.15
N LYS A 60 -8.33 -22.96 -1.53
CA LYS A 60 -9.02 -24.27 -1.58
C LYS A 60 -9.50 -24.59 -3.00
N GLU A 61 -9.97 -23.61 -3.74
CA GLU A 61 -10.39 -23.74 -5.14
C GLU A 61 -9.19 -23.80 -6.10
N ASN A 62 -8.03 -23.26 -5.69
CA ASN A 62 -6.79 -23.15 -6.50
C ASN A 62 -5.60 -23.77 -5.76
N PRO A 63 -5.58 -25.11 -5.53
CA PRO A 63 -4.59 -25.77 -4.66
C PRO A 63 -3.16 -25.80 -5.23
N HIS A 64 -2.98 -25.44 -6.49
CA HIS A 64 -1.68 -25.37 -7.15
C HIS A 64 -0.93 -24.07 -6.88
N LEU A 65 -1.62 -23.04 -6.36
CA LEU A 65 -0.99 -21.74 -6.11
C LEU A 65 -0.17 -21.74 -4.82
N SER A 66 1.02 -21.16 -4.91
CA SER A 66 1.88 -20.88 -3.76
C SER A 66 1.50 -19.54 -3.13
N CYS A 67 1.43 -19.50 -1.80
CA CYS A 67 1.02 -18.30 -1.08
C CYS A 67 1.87 -18.09 0.17
N LEU A 68 2.33 -16.86 0.38
CA LEU A 68 2.93 -16.38 1.62
C LEU A 68 1.98 -15.39 2.28
N VAL A 69 1.74 -15.57 3.59
CA VAL A 69 0.87 -14.68 4.38
C VAL A 69 1.61 -14.14 5.58
N GLN A 70 1.79 -12.83 5.62
CA GLN A 70 2.13 -12.11 6.85
C GLN A 70 0.85 -11.77 7.58
N HIS A 71 0.51 -12.59 8.60
CA HIS A 71 -0.81 -12.56 9.22
C HIS A 71 -0.94 -11.65 10.46
N GLY A 72 0.17 -11.12 11.01
CA GLY A 72 0.15 -10.24 12.18
C GLY A 72 -0.50 -10.91 13.40
N HIS A 73 -1.59 -10.33 13.89
CA HIS A 73 -2.37 -10.83 15.03
C HIS A 73 -3.59 -11.68 14.60
N THR A 74 -3.79 -11.87 13.30
CA THR A 74 -4.85 -12.74 12.77
C THR A 74 -4.40 -14.21 12.83
N ALA A 75 -5.34 -15.14 12.91
CA ALA A 75 -5.00 -16.57 12.86
C ALA A 75 -4.41 -16.93 11.48
N PRO A 76 -3.40 -17.82 11.43
CA PRO A 76 -2.83 -18.27 10.17
C PRO A 76 -3.86 -19.00 9.30
N ILE A 77 -3.64 -19.05 7.99
CA ILE A 77 -4.46 -19.81 7.05
C ILE A 77 -4.01 -21.27 6.98
N GLU A 78 -4.92 -22.16 6.55
CA GLU A 78 -4.64 -23.60 6.43
C GLU A 78 -3.69 -23.92 5.27
N ARG A 79 -3.82 -23.18 4.15
CA ARG A 79 -3.05 -23.39 2.92
C ARG A 79 -2.17 -22.19 2.62
N GLY A 80 -0.87 -22.41 2.67
CA GLY A 80 0.14 -21.37 2.44
C GLY A 80 1.19 -21.33 3.54
N GLU A 81 2.23 -20.60 3.29
CA GLU A 81 3.25 -20.31 4.27
C GLU A 81 2.84 -19.11 5.11
N ASN A 82 2.92 -19.27 6.43
CA ASN A 82 2.45 -18.26 7.37
C ASN A 82 3.62 -17.68 8.14
N VAL A 83 3.71 -16.36 8.19
CA VAL A 83 4.68 -15.63 9.00
C VAL A 83 3.92 -14.58 9.81
N ARG A 84 4.20 -14.51 11.10
CA ARG A 84 3.52 -13.51 11.94
C ARG A 84 3.93 -12.09 11.55
N LEU A 85 5.22 -11.81 11.56
CA LEU A 85 5.83 -10.53 11.17
C LEU A 85 7.19 -10.83 10.55
N MET A 86 7.63 -9.96 9.63
CA MET A 86 8.97 -10.02 9.04
C MET A 86 9.53 -8.60 8.88
N PRO A 87 10.85 -8.45 8.72
CA PRO A 87 11.46 -7.16 8.39
C PRO A 87 10.88 -6.56 7.12
N ALA A 88 10.75 -5.24 7.05
CA ALA A 88 10.16 -4.55 5.92
C ALA A 88 10.93 -4.81 4.60
N GLY A 89 12.26 -4.86 4.65
CA GLY A 89 13.09 -5.17 3.48
C GLY A 89 12.83 -6.56 2.90
N ASP A 90 12.59 -7.57 3.76
CA ASP A 90 12.26 -8.93 3.34
C ASP A 90 10.85 -8.96 2.71
N LEU A 91 9.87 -8.30 3.34
CA LEU A 91 8.51 -8.23 2.81
C LEU A 91 8.48 -7.53 1.45
N MET A 92 9.22 -6.44 1.29
CA MET A 92 9.37 -5.76 0.00
C MET A 92 10.02 -6.66 -1.05
N GLY A 93 10.99 -7.49 -0.67
CA GLY A 93 11.57 -8.50 -1.57
C GLY A 93 10.53 -9.48 -2.11
N TYR A 94 9.64 -9.96 -1.24
CA TYR A 94 8.52 -10.79 -1.66
C TYR A 94 7.53 -10.03 -2.55
N TYR A 95 7.22 -8.76 -2.25
CA TYR A 95 6.38 -7.94 -3.13
C TYR A 95 7.01 -7.74 -4.52
N ALA A 96 8.32 -7.58 -4.59
CA ALA A 96 9.04 -7.42 -5.85
C ALA A 96 8.91 -8.64 -6.77
N THR A 97 8.84 -9.84 -6.19
CA THR A 97 8.92 -11.12 -6.92
C THR A 97 7.58 -11.84 -7.08
N ALA A 98 6.56 -11.53 -6.26
CA ALA A 98 5.25 -12.17 -6.33
C ALA A 98 4.51 -11.85 -7.64
N SER A 99 3.69 -12.78 -8.14
CA SER A 99 2.78 -12.49 -9.24
C SER A 99 1.70 -11.51 -8.83
N VAL A 100 1.14 -11.66 -7.63
CA VAL A 100 0.08 -10.79 -7.09
C VAL A 100 0.37 -10.45 -5.63
N VAL A 101 0.21 -9.18 -5.29
CA VAL A 101 0.32 -8.66 -3.92
C VAL A 101 -1.05 -8.23 -3.42
N VAL A 102 -1.45 -8.71 -2.24
CA VAL A 102 -2.68 -8.30 -1.56
C VAL A 102 -2.34 -7.67 -0.22
N VAL A 103 -2.83 -6.47 0.04
CA VAL A 103 -2.55 -5.75 1.29
C VAL A 103 -3.83 -5.16 1.91
N GLN A 104 -3.74 -4.82 3.19
CA GLN A 104 -4.76 -4.00 3.85
C GLN A 104 -4.65 -2.52 3.39
N GLY A 105 -5.68 -1.70 3.67
CA GLY A 105 -5.78 -0.32 3.18
C GLY A 105 -4.87 0.71 3.87
N GLY A 106 -3.88 0.27 4.64
CA GLY A 106 -2.95 1.18 5.33
C GLY A 106 -1.91 1.80 4.40
N PRO A 107 -1.54 3.08 4.63
CA PRO A 107 -0.59 3.81 3.78
C PRO A 107 0.76 3.11 3.60
N GLY A 108 1.34 2.60 4.69
CA GLY A 108 2.64 1.91 4.65
C GLY A 108 2.64 0.73 3.71
N SER A 109 1.67 -0.19 3.84
CA SER A 109 1.60 -1.40 3.03
C SER A 109 1.41 -1.12 1.54
N ILE A 110 0.58 -0.12 1.20
CA ILE A 110 0.38 0.28 -0.20
C ILE A 110 1.65 0.91 -0.77
N GLN A 111 2.30 1.80 -0.02
CA GLN A 111 3.53 2.45 -0.47
C GLN A 111 4.67 1.45 -0.63
N ASP A 112 4.85 0.52 0.31
CA ASP A 112 5.89 -0.50 0.24
C ASP A 112 5.70 -1.41 -0.98
N ALA A 113 4.47 -1.82 -1.27
CA ALA A 113 4.16 -2.55 -2.50
C ALA A 113 4.48 -1.71 -3.75
N ARG A 114 4.09 -0.43 -3.77
CA ARG A 114 4.36 0.48 -4.89
C ARG A 114 5.84 0.74 -5.13
N ARG A 115 6.65 0.83 -4.09
CA ARG A 115 8.12 0.96 -4.19
C ARG A 115 8.76 -0.20 -4.95
N THR A 116 8.18 -1.39 -4.88
CA THR A 116 8.65 -2.57 -5.62
C THR A 116 8.07 -2.69 -7.02
N GLY A 117 7.32 -1.68 -7.48
CA GLY A 117 6.61 -1.70 -8.75
C GLY A 117 5.29 -2.47 -8.73
N ALA A 118 4.91 -3.12 -7.63
CA ALA A 118 3.62 -3.79 -7.55
C ALA A 118 2.45 -2.79 -7.49
N ILE A 119 1.36 -3.06 -8.21
CA ILE A 119 0.05 -2.43 -8.01
C ILE A 119 -0.77 -3.40 -7.18
N PRO A 120 -0.87 -3.20 -5.84
CA PRO A 120 -1.49 -4.19 -4.98
C PRO A 120 -3.01 -4.23 -5.12
N LEU A 121 -3.60 -5.40 -4.90
CA LEU A 121 -5.00 -5.52 -4.54
C LEU A 121 -5.15 -5.08 -3.08
N VAL A 122 -6.05 -4.16 -2.80
CA VAL A 122 -6.20 -3.56 -1.48
C VAL A 122 -7.58 -3.89 -0.92
N VAL A 123 -7.60 -4.57 0.22
CA VAL A 123 -8.82 -4.82 0.98
C VAL A 123 -8.81 -3.91 2.21
N PRO A 124 -9.56 -2.80 2.23
CA PRO A 124 -9.56 -1.91 3.39
C PRO A 124 -10.16 -2.61 4.62
N ARG A 125 -9.53 -2.39 5.78
CA ARG A 125 -10.10 -2.74 7.08
C ARG A 125 -11.30 -1.84 7.38
N ARG A 126 -12.29 -2.36 8.10
CA ARG A 126 -13.53 -1.66 8.42
C ARG A 126 -13.82 -1.71 9.91
N ALA A 127 -14.17 -0.57 10.49
CA ALA A 127 -14.49 -0.45 11.91
C ALA A 127 -15.76 -1.23 12.28
N GLU A 128 -16.73 -1.34 11.38
CA GLU A 128 -17.95 -2.12 11.58
C GLU A 128 -17.73 -3.64 11.74
N PHE A 129 -16.50 -4.10 11.45
CA PHE A 129 -16.08 -5.51 11.62
C PHE A 129 -15.01 -5.67 12.71
N ASP A 130 -14.77 -4.67 13.53
CA ASP A 130 -13.72 -4.63 14.56
C ASP A 130 -12.30 -4.90 13.99
N GLU A 131 -12.07 -4.51 12.74
CA GLU A 131 -10.79 -4.72 12.03
C GLU A 131 -9.82 -3.56 12.21
N VAL A 132 -10.31 -2.42 12.67
CA VAL A 132 -9.58 -1.14 12.85
C VAL A 132 -10.41 -0.19 13.72
N VAL A 133 -9.78 0.84 14.32
CA VAL A 133 -10.46 1.81 15.20
C VAL A 133 -11.49 2.68 14.48
N ASP A 134 -11.23 3.05 13.21
CA ASP A 134 -12.09 3.91 12.38
C ASP A 134 -11.91 3.58 10.88
N ASN A 135 -12.75 4.17 10.03
CA ASN A 135 -12.79 3.84 8.60
C ASN A 135 -11.79 4.65 7.73
N HIS A 136 -10.68 5.19 8.28
CA HIS A 136 -9.70 5.99 7.53
C HIS A 136 -9.07 5.25 6.35
N GLN A 137 -8.99 3.92 6.41
CA GLN A 137 -8.41 3.11 5.33
C GLN A 137 -9.26 3.11 4.06
N VAL A 138 -10.58 3.27 4.17
CA VAL A 138 -11.49 3.25 3.01
C VAL A 138 -11.22 4.45 2.09
N PRO A 139 -11.38 5.72 2.54
CA PRO A 139 -11.14 6.87 1.66
C PRO A 139 -9.68 6.96 1.19
N PHE A 140 -8.72 6.45 1.98
CA PHE A 140 -7.33 6.41 1.55
C PHE A 140 -7.12 5.40 0.41
N ALA A 141 -7.67 4.20 0.52
CA ALA A 141 -7.58 3.19 -0.54
C ALA A 141 -8.25 3.67 -1.83
N ASP A 142 -9.44 4.29 -1.73
CA ASP A 142 -10.14 4.89 -2.88
C ASP A 142 -9.30 5.99 -3.57
N LEU A 143 -8.57 6.80 -2.77
CA LEU A 143 -7.66 7.80 -3.31
C LEU A 143 -6.49 7.15 -4.06
N MET A 144 -5.92 6.07 -3.50
CA MET A 144 -4.83 5.33 -4.14
C MET A 144 -5.29 4.66 -5.43
N GLU A 145 -6.50 4.10 -5.46
CA GLU A 145 -7.09 3.56 -6.68
C GLU A 145 -7.27 4.63 -7.75
N LYS A 146 -7.87 5.78 -7.41
CA LYS A 146 -8.03 6.93 -8.33
C LYS A 146 -6.70 7.42 -8.90
N ARG A 147 -5.60 7.21 -8.20
CA ARG A 147 -4.24 7.55 -8.63
C ARG A 147 -3.54 6.43 -9.42
N GLY A 148 -4.18 5.27 -9.59
CA GLY A 148 -3.59 4.11 -10.25
C GLY A 148 -2.51 3.40 -9.41
N HIS A 149 -2.51 3.61 -8.09
CA HIS A 149 -1.53 3.04 -7.18
C HIS A 149 -2.01 1.76 -6.48
N ALA A 150 -3.29 1.43 -6.62
CA ALA A 150 -3.92 0.27 -6.01
C ALA A 150 -5.14 -0.17 -6.83
N VAL A 151 -5.62 -1.37 -6.57
CA VAL A 151 -6.94 -1.85 -7.01
C VAL A 151 -7.73 -2.21 -5.77
N VAL A 152 -8.78 -1.47 -5.47
CA VAL A 152 -9.60 -1.68 -4.27
C VAL A 152 -10.53 -2.87 -4.46
N VAL A 153 -10.69 -3.64 -3.40
CA VAL A 153 -11.52 -4.85 -3.35
C VAL A 153 -12.41 -4.78 -2.13
N ASN A 154 -13.72 -4.78 -2.32
CA ASN A 154 -14.70 -4.62 -1.25
C ASN A 154 -15.47 -5.90 -0.91
N SER A 155 -15.39 -6.94 -1.74
CA SER A 155 -16.10 -8.18 -1.55
C SER A 155 -15.26 -9.42 -1.88
N ARG A 156 -15.72 -10.59 -1.40
CA ARG A 156 -15.09 -11.88 -1.73
C ARG A 156 -15.11 -12.14 -3.25
N ALA A 157 -16.22 -11.86 -3.91
CA ALA A 157 -16.38 -12.08 -5.34
C ALA A 157 -15.37 -11.22 -6.11
N GLU A 158 -15.30 -9.92 -5.80
CA GLU A 158 -14.31 -9.03 -6.41
C GLU A 158 -12.87 -9.50 -6.16
N LEU A 159 -12.54 -10.01 -4.96
CA LEU A 159 -11.21 -10.54 -4.71
C LEU A 159 -10.90 -11.70 -5.65
N PHE A 160 -11.82 -12.63 -5.82
CA PHE A 160 -11.63 -13.80 -6.69
C PHE A 160 -11.45 -13.39 -8.14
N ASP A 161 -12.28 -12.48 -8.64
CA ASP A 161 -12.20 -11.96 -10.00
C ASP A 161 -10.87 -11.24 -10.25
N LYS A 162 -10.45 -10.38 -9.31
CA LYS A 162 -9.19 -9.63 -9.42
C LYS A 162 -7.96 -10.53 -9.27
N LEU A 163 -8.01 -11.55 -8.42
CA LEU A 163 -6.94 -12.56 -8.32
C LEU A 163 -6.81 -13.35 -9.62
N ASN A 164 -7.92 -13.83 -10.19
CA ASN A 164 -7.91 -14.53 -11.47
C ASN A 164 -7.34 -13.65 -12.60
N LEU A 165 -7.78 -12.39 -12.68
CA LEU A 165 -7.28 -11.44 -13.66
C LEU A 165 -5.79 -11.19 -13.50
N ALA A 166 -5.33 -10.95 -12.26
CA ALA A 166 -3.94 -10.61 -11.96
C ALA A 166 -3.00 -11.80 -12.21
N LEU A 167 -3.42 -13.02 -11.85
CA LEU A 167 -2.63 -14.23 -12.13
C LEU A 167 -2.53 -14.54 -13.63
N ALA A 168 -3.61 -14.29 -14.37
CA ALA A 168 -3.58 -14.45 -15.84
C ALA A 168 -2.75 -13.36 -16.53
N ASN A 169 -2.65 -12.16 -15.95
CA ASN A 169 -2.00 -10.99 -16.53
C ASN A 169 -1.14 -10.23 -15.51
N PRO A 170 -0.05 -10.82 -14.96
CA PRO A 170 0.71 -10.18 -13.87
C PRO A 170 1.29 -8.81 -14.25
N SER A 171 1.62 -8.60 -15.53
CA SER A 171 2.16 -7.32 -16.02
C SER A 171 1.20 -6.13 -15.87
N LEU A 172 -0.11 -6.36 -15.80
CA LEU A 172 -1.10 -5.30 -15.57
C LEU A 172 -1.09 -4.79 -14.14
N PHE A 173 -0.58 -5.60 -13.20
CA PHE A 173 -0.46 -5.28 -11.79
C PHE A 173 0.98 -4.91 -11.41
N ARG A 174 1.76 -4.50 -12.41
CA ARG A 174 3.10 -3.95 -12.26
C ARG A 174 3.20 -2.59 -12.95
N SER A 175 3.86 -1.66 -12.29
CA SER A 175 4.22 -0.36 -12.89
C SER A 175 5.63 -0.45 -13.46
N ALA A 176 5.83 0.12 -14.64
CA ALA A 176 7.16 0.26 -15.21
C ALA A 176 8.06 1.19 -14.38
N GLU A 177 7.43 2.14 -13.67
CA GLU A 177 8.11 3.09 -12.77
C GLU A 177 7.70 2.80 -11.33
N PRO A 178 8.61 2.29 -10.48
CA PRO A 178 8.37 2.18 -9.05
C PRO A 178 8.01 3.54 -8.45
N TYR A 179 7.11 3.54 -7.47
CA TYR A 179 6.77 4.76 -6.75
C TYR A 179 7.96 5.22 -5.91
N VAL A 180 8.46 6.40 -6.21
CA VAL A 180 9.47 7.07 -5.38
C VAL A 180 8.73 8.09 -4.51
N ALA A 181 8.80 7.90 -3.20
CA ALA A 181 8.29 8.92 -2.28
C ALA A 181 9.17 10.17 -2.41
N ALA A 182 8.54 11.32 -2.54
CA ALA A 182 9.22 12.63 -2.53
C ALA A 182 8.86 13.36 -1.22
N PRO A 183 9.48 12.98 -0.10
CA PRO A 183 9.17 13.56 1.21
C PRO A 183 9.47 15.06 1.26
N GLU A 184 10.47 15.55 0.51
CA GLU A 184 10.81 16.96 0.43
C GLU A 184 9.66 17.76 -0.18
N VAL A 185 9.08 17.28 -1.30
CA VAL A 185 7.94 17.93 -1.96
C VAL A 185 6.71 17.94 -1.04
N SER A 186 6.52 16.86 -0.29
CA SER A 186 5.40 16.75 0.68
C SER A 186 5.63 17.69 1.87
N ALA A 187 6.86 17.82 2.36
CA ALA A 187 7.23 18.71 3.44
C ALA A 187 7.09 20.18 3.05
N GLU A 188 7.51 20.56 1.82
CA GLU A 188 7.31 21.91 1.29
C GLU A 188 5.83 22.24 1.18
N GLN A 189 5.00 21.34 0.62
CA GLN A 189 3.56 21.55 0.50
C GLN A 189 2.88 21.69 1.87
N LEU A 190 3.31 20.90 2.86
CA LEU A 190 2.81 20.99 4.23
C LEU A 190 3.25 22.33 4.88
N SER A 191 4.50 22.72 4.69
CA SER A 191 5.05 23.97 5.21
C SER A 191 4.31 25.17 4.64
N GLU A 192 4.07 25.21 3.32
CA GLU A 192 3.28 26.26 2.67
C GLU A 192 1.84 26.28 3.22
N ALA A 193 1.18 25.13 3.35
CA ALA A 193 -0.17 25.06 3.87
C ALA A 193 -0.26 25.54 5.33
N LEU A 194 0.72 25.21 6.17
CA LEU A 194 0.81 25.69 7.54
C LEU A 194 1.09 27.20 7.59
N HIS A 195 1.97 27.69 6.72
CA HIS A 195 2.25 29.13 6.62
C HIS A 195 0.99 29.91 6.25
N ASP A 196 0.24 29.46 5.26
CA ASP A 196 -1.02 30.07 4.82
C ASP A 196 -2.07 30.07 5.95
N LEU A 197 -2.14 29.00 6.73
CA LEU A 197 -3.01 28.91 7.90
C LEU A 197 -2.62 29.88 9.02
N LEU A 198 -1.33 29.99 9.31
CA LEU A 198 -0.79 30.82 10.39
C LEU A 198 -0.82 32.33 10.05
N THR A 199 -0.67 32.68 8.79
CA THR A 199 -0.64 34.08 8.32
C THR A 199 -2.03 34.62 7.97
N GLY A 200 -3.06 33.77 7.98
CA GLY A 200 -4.42 34.16 7.62
C GLY A 200 -4.59 34.54 6.15
N HIS A 201 -3.58 34.29 5.31
CA HIS A 201 -3.66 34.49 3.89
C HIS A 201 -4.34 33.29 3.23
N SER A 202 -5.66 33.30 3.22
CA SER A 202 -6.44 32.41 2.38
C SER A 202 -6.21 32.84 0.92
N HIS A 203 -5.15 32.30 0.30
CA HIS A 203 -4.99 32.41 -1.12
C HIS A 203 -6.15 31.67 -1.80
N ARG A 204 -7.04 32.49 -2.40
CA ARG A 204 -8.17 32.08 -3.23
C ARG A 204 -7.78 30.91 -4.16
N THR A 205 -8.63 29.96 -4.17
CA THR A 205 -8.92 28.83 -5.08
C THR A 205 -8.17 28.68 -6.43
N GLU A 206 -7.45 29.65 -6.94
CA GLU A 206 -6.72 29.55 -8.21
C GLU A 206 -5.44 28.69 -8.13
N GLY A 207 -4.76 28.66 -7.01
CA GLY A 207 -3.61 27.78 -6.79
C GLY A 207 -4.00 26.31 -6.72
N TYR A 208 -5.17 25.99 -6.19
CA TYR A 208 -5.71 24.62 -6.16
C TYR A 208 -6.04 24.12 -7.56
N VAL A 209 -6.58 24.96 -8.44
CA VAL A 209 -6.94 24.58 -9.82
C VAL A 209 -5.69 24.26 -10.64
N THR A 210 -4.58 24.98 -10.46
CA THR A 210 -3.33 24.70 -11.18
C THR A 210 -2.62 23.47 -10.64
N ARG A 211 -2.66 23.25 -9.32
CA ARG A 211 -2.16 22.02 -8.67
C ARG A 211 -3.02 20.80 -9.04
N PHE A 212 -4.34 20.97 -9.14
CA PHE A 212 -5.25 19.96 -9.67
C PHE A 212 -4.95 19.62 -11.15
N LYS A 213 -4.59 20.60 -11.97
CA LYS A 213 -4.21 20.37 -13.37
C LYS A 213 -2.90 19.59 -13.50
N ASN A 214 -1.93 19.83 -12.63
CA ASN A 214 -0.66 19.08 -12.61
C ASN A 214 -0.83 17.69 -12.02
N ALA A 215 -1.65 17.53 -10.96
CA ALA A 215 -2.07 16.24 -10.45
C ALA A 215 -2.93 15.45 -11.46
N ALA A 216 -3.80 16.15 -12.22
CA ALA A 216 -4.57 15.54 -13.30
C ALA A 216 -3.70 15.07 -14.48
N ARG A 217 -2.54 15.72 -14.72
CA ARG A 217 -1.59 15.28 -15.75
C ARG A 217 -0.84 14.00 -15.35
N ALA A 218 -0.45 13.88 -14.08
CA ALA A 218 0.05 12.62 -13.51
C ALA A 218 -1.05 11.54 -13.48
N HIS A 219 -2.30 11.94 -13.23
CA HIS A 219 -3.49 11.11 -13.27
C HIS A 219 -3.82 10.56 -14.67
N PHE A 220 -3.47 11.27 -15.75
CA PHE A 220 -3.74 10.81 -17.12
C PHE A 220 -2.86 9.62 -17.53
N LEU A 221 -1.66 9.51 -16.96
CA LEU A 221 -0.78 8.34 -17.13
C LEU A 221 -1.31 7.14 -16.34
N GLY A 222 -1.76 7.33 -15.10
CA GLY A 222 -2.41 6.29 -14.30
C GLY A 222 -3.75 5.80 -14.86
N LYS A 223 -4.55 6.69 -15.46
CA LYS A 223 -5.81 6.30 -16.14
C LYS A 223 -5.62 5.39 -17.34
N ARG A 224 -4.49 5.50 -18.06
CA ARG A 224 -4.18 4.58 -19.17
C ARG A 224 -3.93 3.16 -18.67
N GLU A 225 -3.30 3.01 -17.52
CA GLU A 225 -3.03 1.72 -16.91
C GLU A 225 -4.32 1.11 -16.32
N MET A 226 -5.12 1.92 -15.60
CA MET A 226 -6.41 1.48 -15.05
C MET A 226 -7.47 1.20 -16.13
N ALA A 227 -7.48 1.97 -17.23
CA ALA A 227 -8.36 1.68 -18.37
C ALA A 227 -8.00 0.36 -19.07
N ARG A 228 -6.71 -0.02 -19.07
CA ARG A 228 -6.26 -1.34 -19.51
C ARG A 228 -6.81 -2.45 -18.61
N ILE A 229 -6.75 -2.26 -17.30
CA ILE A 229 -7.28 -3.24 -16.33
C ILE A 229 -8.80 -3.35 -16.45
N SER A 230 -9.51 -2.22 -16.60
CA SER A 230 -10.96 -2.17 -16.72
C SER A 230 -11.51 -2.72 -18.04
N SER A 231 -10.76 -2.57 -19.14
CA SER A 231 -11.18 -3.09 -20.46
C SER A 231 -11.04 -4.61 -20.60
N LEU A 232 -10.41 -5.27 -19.64
CA LEU A 232 -10.20 -6.73 -19.61
C LEU A 232 -11.24 -7.46 -18.73
N THR A 233 -12.16 -6.72 -18.07
CA THR A 233 -13.31 -7.36 -17.41
C THR A 233 -14.38 -7.65 -18.44
N PRO A 234 -14.78 -8.92 -18.70
CA PRO A 234 -15.94 -9.21 -19.49
C PRO A 234 -17.17 -8.64 -18.78
N ASN A 235 -18.01 -7.92 -19.53
CA ASN A 235 -19.35 -7.58 -19.06
C ASN A 235 -20.09 -8.89 -18.75
N ALA A 236 -20.37 -9.11 -17.46
CA ALA A 236 -21.29 -10.14 -16.99
C ALA A 236 -22.70 -9.53 -16.93
#